data_77e72b3b00895e79c98c7d52a9974832
#
_entry.id   77e72b3b00895e79c98c7d52a9974832
#
_cell.length_a   1.000
_cell.length_b   1.000
_cell.length_c   1.000
_cell.angle_alpha   90.00
_cell.angle_beta   90.00
_cell.angle_gamma   90.00
#
_symmetry.space_group_name_H-M   'P 1'
#
loop_
_entity.id
_entity.type
_entity.pdbx_description
1 polymer ?
#
loop_
_entity_poly.entity_id
_entity_poly.type
_entity_poly.pdbx_seq_one_letter_code
_entity_poly.pdbx_strand_id
1 'polypeptide(L)'
;MTNTDTVDVVRTAIQCAELARAGSELVRITVNTPEAAAAVAPIRAHLDRMGVDVPLIGDFHYNGHRLLAEHPACALALAKYRINPGNVGHGRKRDEQFVQMIEIACQYDKPVRIGVNWGSLDQDLLARIMDENAHRAEPRDAIEVMREAMVASALESAARAEEIGLPGDRIILSCKVSGVQDLIAIYRELSRRCDYPLHLGLTEAG
;
A
#
# COMPACT_ATOMS: atom_id res chain seq x y z
N MET A 1 12.40 1.93 4.96
CA MET A 1 12.42 1.62 3.52
C MET A 1 13.82 1.74 3.01
N THR A 2 14.26 0.80 2.16
CA THR A 2 15.56 0.89 1.51
C THR A 2 15.59 2.06 0.50
N ASN A 3 16.79 2.56 0.25
CA ASN A 3 17.09 3.53 -0.82
C ASN A 3 18.08 2.97 -1.85
N THR A 4 18.39 1.68 -1.75
CA THR A 4 19.19 0.93 -2.73
C THR A 4 18.34 0.55 -3.94
N ASP A 5 18.99 0.31 -5.08
CA ASP A 5 18.36 -0.39 -6.19
C ASP A 5 18.09 -1.85 -5.76
N THR A 6 16.84 -2.28 -5.83
CA THR A 6 16.43 -3.63 -5.41
C THR A 6 17.08 -4.73 -6.26
N VAL A 7 17.48 -4.41 -7.49
CA VAL A 7 18.22 -5.34 -8.38
C VAL A 7 19.62 -5.68 -7.81
N ASP A 8 20.22 -4.78 -7.06
CA ASP A 8 21.45 -5.06 -6.32
C ASP A 8 21.13 -5.85 -5.04
N VAL A 9 21.06 -7.16 -5.19
CA VAL A 9 20.69 -8.12 -4.13
C VAL A 9 21.55 -7.97 -2.87
N VAL A 10 22.86 -7.87 -3.03
CA VAL A 10 23.80 -7.85 -1.90
C VAL A 10 23.66 -6.55 -1.13
N ARG A 11 23.69 -5.43 -1.82
CA ARG A 11 23.60 -4.11 -1.21
C ARG A 11 22.25 -3.89 -0.54
N THR A 12 21.17 -4.36 -1.18
CA THR A 12 19.81 -4.26 -0.60
C THR A 12 19.68 -5.15 0.64
N ALA A 13 20.21 -6.37 0.63
CA ALA A 13 20.19 -7.24 1.80
C ALA A 13 21.00 -6.64 2.98
N ILE A 14 22.16 -6.06 2.71
CA ILE A 14 22.95 -5.37 3.74
C ILE A 14 22.15 -4.23 4.36
N GLN A 15 21.54 -3.37 3.54
CA GLN A 15 20.74 -2.25 4.03
C GLN A 15 19.50 -2.72 4.83
N CYS A 16 18.84 -3.79 4.39
CA CYS A 16 17.73 -4.39 5.15
C CYS A 16 18.22 -4.86 6.54
N ALA A 17 19.40 -5.50 6.61
CA ALA A 17 19.97 -5.96 7.86
C ALA A 17 20.37 -4.79 8.78
N GLU A 18 20.91 -3.71 8.23
CA GLU A 18 21.21 -2.47 8.98
C GLU A 18 19.94 -1.84 9.57
N LEU A 19 18.89 -1.74 8.77
CA LEU A 19 17.60 -1.22 9.24
C LEU A 19 16.99 -2.10 10.34
N ALA A 20 17.07 -3.42 10.20
CA ALA A 20 16.60 -4.37 11.23
C ALA A 20 17.40 -4.20 12.53
N ARG A 21 18.73 -4.12 12.46
CA ARG A 21 19.58 -3.89 13.65
C ARG A 21 19.36 -2.52 14.30
N ALA A 22 18.93 -1.53 13.52
CA ALA A 22 18.52 -0.21 14.02
C ALA A 22 17.12 -0.20 14.65
N GLY A 23 16.43 -1.35 14.71
CA GLY A 23 15.13 -1.50 15.35
C GLY A 23 13.93 -1.48 14.42
N SER A 24 14.12 -1.55 13.10
CA SER A 24 13.00 -1.69 12.17
C SER A 24 12.38 -3.08 12.28
N GLU A 25 11.12 -3.16 12.68
CA GLU A 25 10.36 -4.41 12.76
C GLU A 25 9.95 -4.95 11.38
N LEU A 26 9.89 -4.08 10.38
CA LEU A 26 9.53 -4.38 8.99
C LEU A 26 10.41 -3.56 8.05
N VAL A 27 10.86 -4.13 6.95
CA VAL A 27 11.61 -3.37 5.93
C VAL A 27 10.88 -3.40 4.60
N ARG A 28 10.66 -2.22 4.01
CA ARG A 28 10.02 -2.06 2.71
C ARG A 28 11.06 -1.88 1.62
N ILE A 29 10.91 -2.66 0.55
CA ILE A 29 11.71 -2.62 -0.68
C ILE A 29 10.83 -2.25 -1.87
N THR A 30 11.34 -1.52 -2.84
CA THR A 30 10.62 -1.17 -4.07
C THR A 30 10.66 -2.33 -5.05
N VAL A 31 9.48 -2.73 -5.56
CA VAL A 31 9.35 -3.80 -6.56
C VAL A 31 8.56 -3.26 -7.75
N ASN A 32 9.23 -2.67 -8.70
CA ASN A 32 8.62 -1.95 -9.83
C ASN A 32 9.07 -2.44 -11.21
N THR A 33 10.02 -3.37 -11.27
CA THR A 33 10.49 -4.02 -12.51
C THR A 33 10.54 -5.54 -12.35
N PRO A 34 10.55 -6.31 -13.46
CA PRO A 34 10.75 -7.76 -13.41
C PRO A 34 12.06 -8.17 -12.73
N GLU A 35 13.15 -7.42 -12.97
CA GLU A 35 14.45 -7.67 -12.36
C GLU A 35 14.40 -7.46 -10.85
N ALA A 36 13.73 -6.39 -10.38
CA ALA A 36 13.51 -6.16 -8.96
C ALA A 36 12.66 -7.26 -8.32
N ALA A 37 11.63 -7.74 -9.00
CA ALA A 37 10.83 -8.87 -8.53
C ALA A 37 11.65 -10.17 -8.45
N ALA A 38 12.48 -10.46 -9.46
CA ALA A 38 13.39 -11.60 -9.45
C ALA A 38 14.43 -11.53 -8.33
N ALA A 39 14.83 -10.34 -7.89
CA ALA A 39 15.82 -10.11 -6.84
C ALA A 39 15.27 -10.37 -5.41
N VAL A 40 13.96 -10.31 -5.19
CA VAL A 40 13.37 -10.40 -3.84
C VAL A 40 13.70 -11.69 -3.12
N ALA A 41 13.52 -12.84 -3.76
CA ALA A 41 13.84 -14.14 -3.15
C ALA A 41 15.35 -14.31 -2.86
N PRO A 42 16.28 -13.94 -3.75
CA PRO A 42 17.71 -13.82 -3.42
C PRO A 42 18.02 -12.90 -2.25
N ILE A 43 17.36 -11.74 -2.12
CA ILE A 43 17.53 -10.82 -0.98
C ILE A 43 17.10 -11.54 0.32
N ARG A 44 15.95 -12.20 0.34
CA ARG A 44 15.49 -12.97 1.50
C ARG A 44 16.51 -14.04 1.88
N ALA A 45 16.98 -14.83 0.91
CA ALA A 45 17.98 -15.87 1.15
C ALA A 45 19.32 -15.32 1.68
N HIS A 46 19.68 -14.08 1.29
CA HIS A 46 20.86 -13.39 1.85
C HIS A 46 20.67 -13.02 3.31
N LEU A 47 19.51 -12.45 3.66
CA LEU A 47 19.13 -12.11 5.04
C LEU A 47 19.09 -13.34 5.93
N ASP A 48 18.55 -14.46 5.43
CA ASP A 48 18.51 -15.74 6.15
C ASP A 48 19.92 -16.24 6.49
N ARG A 49 20.85 -16.17 5.53
CA ARG A 49 22.29 -16.52 5.79
C ARG A 49 22.96 -15.58 6.78
N MET A 50 22.50 -14.33 6.89
CA MET A 50 22.98 -13.35 7.88
C MET A 50 22.29 -13.50 9.25
N GLY A 51 21.35 -14.44 9.41
CA GLY A 51 20.56 -14.62 10.62
C GLY A 51 19.60 -13.45 10.90
N VAL A 52 19.16 -12.73 9.87
CA VAL A 52 18.28 -11.57 9.99
C VAL A 52 16.87 -11.94 9.54
N ASP A 53 15.97 -12.07 10.50
CA ASP A 53 14.56 -12.44 10.28
C ASP A 53 13.65 -11.21 10.25
N VAL A 54 14.00 -10.20 9.46
CA VAL A 54 13.13 -9.04 9.27
C VAL A 54 12.16 -9.29 8.12
N PRO A 55 10.83 -9.11 8.33
CA PRO A 55 9.84 -9.25 7.27
C PRO A 55 10.03 -8.21 6.17
N LEU A 56 10.02 -8.64 4.91
CA LEU A 56 10.12 -7.76 3.75
C LEU A 56 8.74 -7.39 3.24
N ILE A 57 8.54 -6.10 2.95
CA ILE A 57 7.31 -5.57 2.37
C ILE A 57 7.60 -5.14 0.94
N GLY A 58 6.86 -5.67 -0.03
CA GLY A 58 6.94 -5.24 -1.42
C GLY A 58 6.12 -3.97 -1.66
N ASP A 59 6.77 -2.94 -2.16
CA ASP A 59 6.12 -1.69 -2.59
C ASP A 59 5.94 -1.72 -4.10
N PHE A 60 4.71 -1.93 -4.53
CA PHE A 60 4.35 -2.08 -5.93
C PHE A 60 3.75 -0.79 -6.49
N HIS A 61 4.14 -0.47 -7.74
CA HIS A 61 3.62 0.65 -8.49
C HIS A 61 3.11 0.15 -9.86
N TYR A 62 1.93 0.56 -10.29
CA TYR A 62 1.28 0.34 -11.60
C TYR A 62 1.22 -1.11 -12.11
N ASN A 63 2.30 -1.88 -12.08
CA ASN A 63 2.44 -3.23 -12.65
C ASN A 63 2.55 -4.35 -11.62
N GLY A 64 2.23 -4.08 -10.35
CA GLY A 64 2.36 -5.05 -9.25
C GLY A 64 1.59 -6.35 -9.49
N HIS A 65 0.41 -6.28 -10.11
CA HIS A 65 -0.40 -7.45 -10.47
C HIS A 65 0.37 -8.42 -11.40
N ARG A 66 1.08 -7.89 -12.40
CA ARG A 66 1.91 -8.69 -13.31
C ARG A 66 3.15 -9.23 -12.62
N LEU A 67 3.86 -8.38 -11.87
CA LEU A 67 5.09 -8.77 -11.19
C LEU A 67 4.84 -9.90 -10.18
N LEU A 68 3.76 -9.85 -9.43
CA LEU A 68 3.39 -10.90 -8.50
C LEU A 68 2.97 -12.20 -9.21
N ALA A 69 2.24 -12.09 -10.33
CA ALA A 69 1.80 -13.26 -11.10
C ALA A 69 2.96 -13.94 -11.83
N GLU A 70 3.86 -13.16 -12.44
CA GLU A 70 4.99 -13.66 -13.23
C GLU A 70 6.18 -14.11 -12.37
N HIS A 71 6.26 -13.66 -11.09
CA HIS A 71 7.34 -13.98 -10.16
C HIS A 71 6.82 -14.60 -8.84
N PRO A 72 6.36 -15.88 -8.84
CA PRO A 72 5.84 -16.53 -7.63
C PRO A 72 6.83 -16.55 -6.45
N ALA A 73 8.13 -16.66 -6.73
CA ALA A 73 9.16 -16.61 -5.70
C ALA A 73 9.21 -15.24 -4.99
N CYS A 74 8.94 -14.15 -5.69
CA CYS A 74 8.77 -12.83 -5.11
C CYS A 74 7.54 -12.79 -4.18
N ALA A 75 6.39 -13.26 -4.67
CA ALA A 75 5.16 -13.29 -3.91
C ALA A 75 5.30 -14.09 -2.61
N LEU A 76 5.99 -15.23 -2.65
CA LEU A 76 6.27 -16.06 -1.48
C LEU A 76 7.24 -15.41 -0.48
N ALA A 77 8.33 -14.80 -0.97
CA ALA A 77 9.39 -14.25 -0.13
C ALA A 77 8.98 -12.98 0.61
N LEU A 78 7.99 -12.25 0.09
CA LEU A 78 7.45 -11.07 0.76
C LEU A 78 6.51 -11.47 1.90
N ALA A 79 6.60 -10.75 3.01
CA ALA A 79 5.72 -10.91 4.15
C ALA A 79 4.41 -10.11 4.02
N LYS A 80 4.40 -9.07 3.19
CA LYS A 80 3.26 -8.19 2.98
C LYS A 80 3.38 -7.44 1.65
N TYR A 81 2.25 -7.16 1.01
CA TYR A 81 2.20 -6.32 -0.19
C TYR A 81 1.68 -4.92 0.15
N ARG A 82 2.28 -3.89 -0.43
CA ARG A 82 1.74 -2.53 -0.41
C ARG A 82 1.15 -2.20 -1.77
N ILE A 83 -0.12 -1.86 -1.76
CA ILE A 83 -0.89 -1.46 -2.95
C ILE A 83 -1.35 -0.01 -2.77
N ASN A 84 -1.20 0.80 -3.82
CA ASN A 84 -1.84 2.10 -3.90
C ASN A 84 -3.01 2.00 -4.90
N PRO A 85 -4.26 2.09 -4.45
CA PRO A 85 -5.42 1.93 -5.33
C PRO A 85 -5.48 2.98 -6.43
N GLY A 86 -4.91 4.17 -6.22
CA GLY A 86 -4.78 5.20 -7.26
C GLY A 86 -3.73 4.91 -8.33
N ASN A 87 -2.85 3.92 -8.12
CA ASN A 87 -1.76 3.55 -9.02
C ASN A 87 -1.93 2.16 -9.65
N VAL A 88 -3.13 1.58 -9.64
CA VAL A 88 -3.42 0.28 -10.26
C VAL A 88 -4.27 0.40 -11.53
N GLY A 89 -3.94 1.36 -12.38
CA GLY A 89 -4.64 1.60 -13.65
C GLY A 89 -5.78 2.63 -13.56
N HIS A 90 -6.58 2.73 -14.62
CA HIS A 90 -7.70 3.67 -14.74
C HIS A 90 -8.98 2.94 -15.17
N GLY A 91 -10.13 3.36 -14.65
CA GLY A 91 -11.43 2.81 -14.99
C GLY A 91 -11.52 1.30 -14.73
N ARG A 92 -12.08 0.53 -15.66
CA ARG A 92 -12.24 -0.94 -15.53
C ARG A 92 -10.91 -1.68 -15.32
N LYS A 93 -9.84 -1.25 -15.97
CA LYS A 93 -8.50 -1.86 -15.81
C LYS A 93 -7.96 -1.71 -14.40
N ARG A 94 -8.33 -0.63 -13.69
CA ARG A 94 -7.94 -0.44 -12.29
C ARG A 94 -8.55 -1.52 -11.40
N ASP A 95 -9.82 -1.80 -11.55
CA ASP A 95 -10.49 -2.83 -10.77
C ASP A 95 -9.91 -4.21 -11.07
N GLU A 96 -9.74 -4.58 -12.34
CA GLU A 96 -9.14 -5.86 -12.74
C GLU A 96 -7.73 -6.07 -12.16
N GLN A 97 -6.89 -5.04 -12.20
CA GLN A 97 -5.53 -5.11 -11.65
C GLN A 97 -5.52 -5.18 -10.13
N PHE A 98 -6.40 -4.44 -9.46
CA PHE A 98 -6.58 -4.51 -8.02
C PHE A 98 -7.07 -5.91 -7.61
N VAL A 99 -8.09 -6.43 -8.28
CA VAL A 99 -8.61 -7.80 -8.07
C VAL A 99 -7.50 -8.83 -8.16
N GLN A 100 -6.71 -8.79 -9.24
CA GLN A 100 -5.61 -9.75 -9.43
C GLN A 100 -4.56 -9.69 -8.31
N MET A 101 -4.21 -8.49 -7.83
CA MET A 101 -3.27 -8.35 -6.69
C MET A 101 -3.85 -8.93 -5.40
N ILE A 102 -5.13 -8.71 -5.14
CA ILE A 102 -5.81 -9.25 -3.94
C ILE A 102 -5.94 -10.78 -4.04
N GLU A 103 -6.32 -11.32 -5.20
CA GLU A 103 -6.38 -12.78 -5.42
C GLU A 103 -5.02 -13.45 -5.15
N ILE A 104 -3.93 -12.84 -5.62
CA ILE A 104 -2.57 -13.34 -5.32
C ILE A 104 -2.27 -13.25 -3.82
N ALA A 105 -2.68 -12.18 -3.16
CA ALA A 105 -2.52 -12.05 -1.71
C ALA A 105 -3.27 -13.15 -0.95
N CYS A 106 -4.51 -13.47 -1.36
CA CYS A 106 -5.28 -14.60 -0.83
C CYS A 106 -4.57 -15.93 -1.10
N GLN A 107 -4.10 -16.17 -2.34
CA GLN A 107 -3.42 -17.40 -2.74
C GLN A 107 -2.19 -17.70 -1.89
N TYR A 108 -1.41 -16.67 -1.52
CA TYR A 108 -0.17 -16.80 -0.76
C TYR A 108 -0.34 -16.46 0.74
N ASP A 109 -1.57 -16.26 1.21
CA ASP A 109 -1.89 -15.86 2.59
C ASP A 109 -1.08 -14.64 3.06
N LYS A 110 -1.04 -13.59 2.23
CA LYS A 110 -0.29 -12.37 2.52
C LYS A 110 -1.20 -11.22 2.92
N PRO A 111 -0.92 -10.53 4.04
CA PRO A 111 -1.59 -9.28 4.34
C PRO A 111 -1.27 -8.20 3.31
N VAL A 112 -2.22 -7.29 3.12
CA VAL A 112 -2.11 -6.19 2.18
C VAL A 112 -2.23 -4.86 2.93
N ARG A 113 -1.30 -3.94 2.67
CA ARG A 113 -1.48 -2.54 3.04
C ARG A 113 -2.02 -1.75 1.87
N ILE A 114 -3.26 -1.30 1.99
CA ILE A 114 -3.90 -0.37 1.08
C ILE A 114 -3.45 1.03 1.46
N GLY A 115 -2.61 1.63 0.62
CA GLY A 115 -1.99 2.93 0.90
C GLY A 115 -2.47 4.00 -0.05
N VAL A 116 -3.42 4.82 0.40
CA VAL A 116 -3.94 5.97 -0.34
C VAL A 116 -3.01 7.17 -0.14
N ASN A 117 -2.67 7.84 -1.25
CA ASN A 117 -1.93 9.09 -1.23
C ASN A 117 -2.75 10.17 -1.92
N TRP A 118 -2.78 11.38 -1.37
CA TRP A 118 -3.50 12.50 -1.97
C TRP A 118 -3.11 12.74 -3.44
N GLY A 119 -1.83 12.74 -3.75
CA GLY A 119 -1.31 13.00 -5.10
C GLY A 119 -1.69 11.96 -6.16
N SER A 120 -2.23 10.80 -5.75
CA SER A 120 -2.70 9.74 -6.64
C SER A 120 -4.14 9.31 -6.37
N LEU A 121 -4.93 10.19 -5.72
CA LEU A 121 -6.34 9.92 -5.45
C LEU A 121 -7.12 9.80 -6.76
N ASP A 122 -8.09 8.91 -6.77
CA ASP A 122 -9.00 8.71 -7.89
C ASP A 122 -9.83 9.97 -8.17
N GLN A 123 -9.69 10.52 -9.38
CA GLN A 123 -10.38 11.75 -9.77
C GLN A 123 -11.90 11.55 -9.93
N ASP A 124 -12.34 10.36 -10.34
CA ASP A 124 -13.78 10.05 -10.47
C ASP A 124 -14.43 9.99 -9.08
N LEU A 125 -13.74 9.38 -8.10
CA LEU A 125 -14.18 9.37 -6.71
C LEU A 125 -14.25 10.79 -6.14
N LEU A 126 -13.20 11.60 -6.37
CA LEU A 126 -13.17 12.99 -5.90
C LEU A 126 -14.30 13.80 -6.51
N ALA A 127 -14.54 13.70 -7.82
CA ALA A 127 -15.62 14.39 -8.51
C ALA A 127 -16.99 13.98 -7.94
N ARG A 128 -17.24 12.70 -7.72
CA ARG A 128 -18.46 12.21 -7.09
C ARG A 128 -18.71 12.83 -5.72
N ILE A 129 -17.70 12.86 -4.86
CA ILE A 129 -17.81 13.44 -3.51
C ILE A 129 -18.00 14.96 -3.57
N MET A 130 -17.37 15.65 -4.53
CA MET A 130 -17.59 17.08 -4.75
C MET A 130 -19.04 17.37 -5.20
N ASP A 131 -19.58 16.58 -6.11
CA ASP A 131 -20.95 16.71 -6.57
C ASP A 131 -21.96 16.44 -5.43
N GLU A 132 -21.74 15.38 -4.66
CA GLU A 132 -22.55 15.09 -3.46
C GLU A 132 -22.50 16.25 -2.45
N ASN A 133 -21.31 16.85 -2.26
CA ASN A 133 -21.11 17.98 -1.38
C ASN A 133 -21.87 19.24 -1.85
N ALA A 134 -21.89 19.51 -3.16
CA ALA A 134 -22.59 20.65 -3.74
C ALA A 134 -24.12 20.60 -3.53
N HIS A 135 -24.68 19.40 -3.39
CA HIS A 135 -26.12 19.19 -3.15
C HIS A 135 -26.52 19.19 -1.66
N ARG A 136 -25.56 19.40 -0.73
CA ARG A 136 -25.86 19.48 0.71
C ARG A 136 -26.47 20.84 1.05
N ALA A 137 -27.34 20.85 2.07
CA ALA A 137 -27.89 22.09 2.61
C ALA A 137 -26.77 23.03 3.15
N GLU A 138 -25.72 22.45 3.71
CA GLU A 138 -24.51 23.12 4.17
C GLU A 138 -23.31 22.42 3.52
N PRO A 139 -22.79 22.93 2.39
CA PRO A 139 -21.61 22.38 1.75
C PRO A 139 -20.36 22.52 2.64
N ARG A 140 -19.57 21.47 2.70
CA ARG A 140 -18.28 21.46 3.37
C ARG A 140 -17.23 22.23 2.55
N ASP A 141 -16.17 22.69 3.20
CA ASP A 141 -15.05 23.31 2.52
C ASP A 141 -14.21 22.27 1.71
N ALA A 142 -13.33 22.78 0.85
CA ALA A 142 -12.52 21.92 -0.04
C ALA A 142 -11.58 20.97 0.73
N ILE A 143 -11.10 21.37 1.91
CA ILE A 143 -10.21 20.56 2.75
C ILE A 143 -11.00 19.38 3.35
N GLU A 144 -12.21 19.63 3.83
CA GLU A 144 -13.10 18.60 4.36
C GLU A 144 -13.51 17.60 3.28
N VAL A 145 -13.80 18.08 2.07
CA VAL A 145 -14.10 17.22 0.90
C VAL A 145 -12.90 16.35 0.55
N MET A 146 -11.70 16.91 0.56
CA MET A 146 -10.46 16.17 0.32
C MET A 146 -10.24 15.07 1.37
N ARG A 147 -10.42 15.39 2.66
CA ARG A 147 -10.28 14.42 3.75
C ARG A 147 -11.30 13.28 3.61
N GLU A 148 -12.55 13.60 3.29
CA GLU A 148 -13.59 12.60 3.05
C GLU A 148 -13.23 11.70 1.87
N ALA A 149 -12.72 12.25 0.76
CA ALA A 149 -12.31 11.48 -0.40
C ALA A 149 -11.16 10.51 -0.09
N MET A 150 -10.22 10.91 0.75
CA MET A 150 -9.14 10.02 1.22
C MET A 150 -9.67 8.86 2.07
N VAL A 151 -10.57 9.16 2.99
CA VAL A 151 -11.21 8.14 3.85
C VAL A 151 -12.08 7.19 3.01
N ALA A 152 -12.91 7.73 2.13
CA ALA A 152 -13.76 6.94 1.23
C ALA A 152 -12.92 6.01 0.35
N SER A 153 -11.85 6.52 -0.27
CA SER A 153 -10.94 5.70 -1.09
C SER A 153 -10.35 4.52 -0.31
N ALA A 154 -9.94 4.73 0.93
CA ALA A 154 -9.40 3.67 1.77
C ALA A 154 -10.45 2.62 2.12
N LEU A 155 -11.63 3.06 2.56
CA LEU A 155 -12.71 2.17 2.99
C LEU A 155 -13.34 1.41 1.83
N GLU A 156 -13.62 2.06 0.70
CA GLU A 156 -14.15 1.41 -0.51
C GLU A 156 -13.15 0.36 -1.05
N SER A 157 -11.84 0.67 -1.02
CA SER A 157 -10.81 -0.29 -1.43
C SER A 157 -10.69 -1.48 -0.46
N ALA A 158 -10.86 -1.26 0.85
CA ALA A 158 -10.87 -2.33 1.84
C ALA A 158 -12.08 -3.24 1.66
N ALA A 159 -13.28 -2.66 1.54
CA ALA A 159 -14.51 -3.41 1.28
C ALA A 159 -14.39 -4.24 -0.01
N ARG A 160 -13.82 -3.66 -1.06
CA ARG A 160 -13.56 -4.38 -2.32
C ARG A 160 -12.60 -5.55 -2.13
N ALA A 161 -11.56 -5.39 -1.31
CA ALA A 161 -10.62 -6.48 -1.01
C ALA A 161 -11.30 -7.63 -0.25
N GLU A 162 -12.20 -7.32 0.69
CA GLU A 162 -12.99 -8.34 1.39
C GLU A 162 -13.97 -9.07 0.46
N GLU A 163 -14.64 -8.36 -0.46
CA GLU A 163 -15.51 -8.96 -1.49
C GLU A 163 -14.74 -9.97 -2.37
N ILE A 164 -13.46 -9.73 -2.66
CA ILE A 164 -12.60 -10.64 -3.43
C ILE A 164 -12.20 -11.86 -2.58
N GLY A 165 -12.22 -11.74 -1.25
CA GLY A 165 -11.95 -12.84 -0.33
C GLY A 165 -10.77 -12.61 0.61
N LEU A 166 -10.16 -11.41 0.65
CA LEU A 166 -9.11 -11.12 1.62
C LEU A 166 -9.73 -10.87 3.01
N PRO A 167 -9.37 -11.64 4.07
CA PRO A 167 -9.90 -11.41 5.40
C PRO A 167 -9.59 -10.02 5.95
N GLY A 168 -10.52 -9.40 6.67
CA GLY A 168 -10.37 -8.04 7.20
C GLY A 168 -9.16 -7.86 8.13
N ASP A 169 -8.76 -8.91 8.87
CA ASP A 169 -7.56 -8.93 9.71
C ASP A 169 -6.24 -8.97 8.92
N ARG A 170 -6.33 -9.19 7.60
CA ARG A 170 -5.21 -9.15 6.65
C ARG A 170 -5.12 -7.82 5.89
N ILE A 171 -5.99 -6.85 6.19
CA ILE A 171 -6.01 -5.53 5.55
C ILE A 171 -5.45 -4.49 6.52
N ILE A 172 -4.51 -3.70 6.06
CA ILE A 172 -3.97 -2.54 6.77
C ILE A 172 -4.26 -1.29 5.94
N LEU A 173 -4.81 -0.23 6.55
CA LEU A 173 -5.08 1.02 5.85
C LEU A 173 -4.03 2.08 6.16
N SER A 174 -3.67 2.86 5.15
CA SER A 174 -2.89 4.08 5.33
C SER A 174 -3.34 5.16 4.37
N CYS A 175 -3.53 6.36 4.90
CA CYS A 175 -3.81 7.58 4.14
C CYS A 175 -2.69 8.57 4.39
N LYS A 176 -2.07 9.06 3.32
CA LYS A 176 -0.93 9.96 3.40
C LYS A 176 -1.22 11.29 2.75
N VAL A 177 -1.01 12.35 3.51
CA VAL A 177 -1.05 13.76 3.09
C VAL A 177 0.15 14.48 3.67
N SER A 178 0.50 15.65 3.13
CA SER A 178 1.66 16.43 3.59
C SER A 178 1.36 17.22 4.87
N GLY A 179 0.10 17.64 5.09
CA GLY A 179 -0.32 18.41 6.26
C GLY A 179 -0.55 17.54 7.49
N VAL A 180 0.14 17.83 8.60
CA VAL A 180 0.00 17.07 9.86
C VAL A 180 -1.42 17.14 10.41
N GLN A 181 -2.07 18.33 10.37
CA GLN A 181 -3.42 18.51 10.89
C GLN A 181 -4.45 17.72 10.05
N ASP A 182 -4.27 17.69 8.74
CA ASP A 182 -5.11 16.91 7.83
C ASP A 182 -4.92 15.41 8.09
N LEU A 183 -3.68 14.99 8.30
CA LEU A 183 -3.37 13.60 8.65
C LEU A 183 -4.08 13.17 9.93
N ILE A 184 -4.00 13.98 10.99
CA ILE A 184 -4.68 13.72 12.26
C ILE A 184 -6.19 13.61 12.07
N ALA A 185 -6.80 14.53 11.31
CA ALA A 185 -8.23 14.52 11.04
C ALA A 185 -8.66 13.26 10.28
N ILE A 186 -7.93 12.88 9.23
CA ILE A 186 -8.18 11.67 8.43
C ILE A 186 -8.10 10.41 9.31
N TYR A 187 -7.06 10.26 10.12
CA TYR A 187 -6.91 9.05 10.94
C TYR A 187 -7.90 8.97 12.09
N ARG A 188 -8.33 10.10 12.65
CA ARG A 188 -9.44 10.13 13.61
C ARG A 188 -10.74 9.66 12.98
N GLU A 189 -11.00 10.05 11.73
CA GLU A 189 -12.20 9.63 11.01
C GLU A 189 -12.12 8.15 10.62
N LEU A 190 -10.98 7.68 10.11
CA LEU A 190 -10.76 6.25 9.84
C LEU A 190 -11.00 5.39 11.08
N SER A 191 -10.42 5.78 12.23
CA SER A 191 -10.55 5.02 13.48
C SER A 191 -11.99 4.98 14.05
N ARG A 192 -12.88 5.87 13.60
CA ARG A 192 -14.30 5.86 13.96
C ARG A 192 -15.13 4.99 13.01
N ARG A 193 -14.66 4.80 11.77
CA ARG A 193 -15.42 4.17 10.69
C ARG A 193 -14.99 2.73 10.39
N CYS A 194 -13.87 2.27 10.93
CA CYS A 194 -13.39 0.91 10.69
C CYS A 194 -12.51 0.40 11.82
N ASP A 195 -12.38 -0.92 11.91
CA ASP A 195 -11.53 -1.64 12.85
C ASP A 195 -10.25 -2.19 12.20
N TYR A 196 -9.96 -1.81 10.95
CA TYR A 196 -8.71 -2.22 10.29
C TYR A 196 -7.49 -1.64 10.98
N PRO A 197 -6.39 -2.38 11.11
CA PRO A 197 -5.10 -1.84 11.53
C PRO A 197 -4.70 -0.63 10.68
N LEU A 198 -4.27 0.44 11.34
CA LEU A 198 -3.89 1.69 10.69
C LEU A 198 -2.37 1.85 10.68
N HIS A 199 -1.82 2.20 9.51
CA HIS A 199 -0.41 2.53 9.36
C HIS A 199 -0.23 4.04 9.17
N LEU A 200 0.25 4.72 10.21
CA LEU A 200 0.44 6.16 10.22
C LEU A 200 1.75 6.56 9.53
N GLY A 201 1.73 7.67 8.84
CA GLY A 201 2.92 8.25 8.23
C GLY A 201 2.58 9.43 7.33
N LEU A 202 3.47 10.42 7.31
CA LEU A 202 3.40 11.55 6.38
C LEU A 202 3.93 11.14 5.00
N THR A 203 3.42 11.78 3.92
CA THR A 203 4.14 11.83 2.67
C THR A 203 5.06 13.04 2.72
N GLU A 204 6.34 12.79 2.40
CA GLU A 204 7.33 13.82 2.13
C GLU A 204 7.17 15.05 3.03
N ALA A 205 7.56 14.91 4.29
CA ALA A 205 7.86 16.05 5.12
C ALA A 205 9.19 16.61 4.60
N GLY A 206 9.10 17.43 3.55
CA GLY A 206 10.22 18.21 3.05
C GLY A 206 10.23 19.54 3.71
#